data_72f51a766bf9302b0352c26b1fd5a843
#
_entry.id   72f51a766bf9302b0352c26b1fd5a843
#
_cell.length_a   1.000
_cell.length_b   1.000
_cell.length_c   1.000
_cell.angle_alpha   90.00
_cell.angle_beta   90.00
_cell.angle_gamma   90.00
#
_symmetry.space_group_name_H-M   'P 1'
#
loop_
_entity.id
_entity.type
_entity.pdbx_description
1 polymer ?
#
loop_
_entity_poly.entity_id
_entity_poly.type
_entity_poly.pdbx_seq_one_letter_code
_entity_poly.pdbx_strand_id
1 'polypeptide(L)'
;VPARDIYYYLTLSTIPIMILWVSVIIAQAGGNPFSALRDANVAEVRGIRTAAFFVLFWMVSYIMELQVVSRENIRRVIVLFIANFFYAFVSMGKMNFMILFLATAIILTERKIIRIWHLIIAFFVLLVFFVGVQKMRGSYTNPRHFTALYLTTSLANLDQNVEPSTAELPAENSCRLFYAIKSSLDGGETPVVDPILEFQWVKIGDLKYYSNTYTTVYPFYKDFGLIGVVGFAFMLGLIFGYLFKTAEDGSQFSLVLYAILAGTVVMQFIGDTFFMVLSQNLQYLFAALLPYIISKYNLFANTFARNG
;
A
#
# COMPACT_ATOMS: atom_id res chain seq x y z
N VAL A 1 -24.23 2.16 -11.97
CA VAL A 1 -23.37 3.12 -12.65
C VAL A 1 -22.39 2.34 -13.52
N PRO A 2 -22.30 2.62 -14.84
CA PRO A 2 -21.51 1.80 -15.76
C PRO A 2 -20.03 1.67 -15.37
N ALA A 3 -19.44 2.70 -14.76
CA ALA A 3 -18.05 2.64 -14.33
C ALA A 3 -17.77 1.58 -13.23
N ARG A 4 -18.69 1.36 -12.29
CA ARG A 4 -18.54 0.31 -11.27
C ARG A 4 -18.59 -1.08 -11.87
N ASP A 5 -19.48 -1.29 -12.85
CA ASP A 5 -19.58 -2.57 -13.55
C ASP A 5 -18.30 -2.86 -14.33
N ILE A 6 -17.73 -1.86 -15.03
CA ILE A 6 -16.46 -2.00 -15.74
C ILE A 6 -15.35 -2.45 -14.78
N TYR A 7 -15.22 -1.81 -13.63
CA TYR A 7 -14.20 -2.16 -12.63
C TYR A 7 -14.42 -3.54 -12.03
N TYR A 8 -15.67 -3.89 -11.77
CA TYR A 8 -16.02 -5.22 -11.27
C TYR A 8 -15.62 -6.32 -12.27
N TYR A 9 -16.00 -6.19 -13.55
CA TYR A 9 -15.66 -7.17 -14.58
C TYR A 9 -14.17 -7.17 -14.92
N LEU A 10 -13.51 -6.02 -14.90
CA LEU A 10 -12.04 -5.95 -15.02
C LEU A 10 -11.36 -6.74 -13.90
N THR A 11 -11.83 -6.60 -12.67
CA THR A 11 -11.32 -7.39 -11.55
C THR A 11 -11.51 -8.88 -11.81
N LEU A 12 -12.72 -9.31 -12.14
CA LEU A 12 -13.01 -10.73 -12.39
C LEU A 12 -12.16 -11.31 -13.52
N SER A 13 -11.97 -10.58 -14.62
CA SER A 13 -11.18 -11.03 -15.78
C SER A 13 -9.69 -11.16 -15.47
N THR A 14 -9.17 -10.41 -14.50
CA THR A 14 -7.75 -10.41 -14.13
C THR A 14 -7.40 -11.37 -13.00
N ILE A 15 -8.39 -11.87 -12.23
CA ILE A 15 -8.16 -12.90 -11.19
C ILE A 15 -7.49 -14.16 -11.76
N PRO A 16 -7.91 -14.76 -12.89
CA PRO A 16 -7.26 -15.95 -13.45
C PRO A 16 -5.79 -15.69 -13.80
N ILE A 17 -5.45 -14.50 -14.28
CA ILE A 17 -4.06 -14.10 -14.58
C ILE A 17 -3.22 -14.14 -13.31
N MET A 18 -3.74 -13.57 -12.21
CA MET A 18 -3.06 -13.59 -10.93
C MET A 18 -2.88 -15.01 -10.40
N ILE A 19 -3.91 -15.86 -10.49
CA ILE A 19 -3.82 -17.26 -10.07
C ILE A 19 -2.75 -18.00 -10.87
N LEU A 20 -2.70 -17.78 -12.18
CA LEU A 20 -1.68 -18.39 -13.05
C LEU A 20 -0.26 -17.97 -12.61
N TRP A 21 0.00 -16.68 -12.38
CA TRP A 21 1.28 -16.21 -11.92
C TRP A 21 1.70 -16.81 -10.58
N VAL A 22 0.79 -16.84 -9.62
CA VAL A 22 1.01 -17.47 -8.31
C VAL A 22 1.36 -18.94 -8.47
N SER A 23 0.63 -19.67 -9.31
CA SER A 23 0.88 -21.08 -9.57
C SER A 23 2.27 -21.33 -10.19
N VAL A 24 2.70 -20.46 -11.11
CA VAL A 24 4.05 -20.54 -11.72
C VAL A 24 5.14 -20.33 -10.67
N ILE A 25 4.99 -19.32 -9.80
CA ILE A 25 5.97 -19.06 -8.75
C ILE A 25 6.05 -20.24 -7.77
N ILE A 26 4.91 -20.77 -7.34
CA ILE A 26 4.86 -21.91 -6.42
C ILE A 26 5.48 -23.15 -7.07
N ALA A 27 5.22 -23.40 -8.35
CA ALA A 27 5.78 -24.54 -9.09
C ALA A 27 7.31 -24.44 -9.25
N GLN A 28 7.84 -23.24 -9.33
CA GLN A 28 9.27 -22.98 -9.42
C GLN A 28 9.98 -22.90 -8.06
N ALA A 29 9.23 -22.88 -6.96
CA ALA A 29 9.77 -22.81 -5.62
C ALA A 29 10.45 -24.15 -5.25
N GLY A 30 11.77 -24.14 -5.11
CA GLY A 30 12.56 -25.31 -4.65
C GLY A 30 12.45 -25.58 -3.13
N GLY A 31 11.57 -24.86 -2.41
CA GLY A 31 11.45 -24.93 -0.95
C GLY A 31 10.15 -24.36 -0.43
N ASN A 32 10.20 -23.44 0.54
CA ASN A 32 9.01 -22.83 1.13
C ASN A 32 8.29 -21.90 0.10
N PRO A 33 7.06 -22.24 -0.34
CA PRO A 33 6.34 -21.47 -1.35
C PRO A 33 6.00 -20.05 -0.89
N PHE A 34 5.82 -19.82 0.42
CA PHE A 34 5.53 -18.49 0.96
C PHE A 34 6.77 -17.57 0.94
N SER A 35 7.97 -18.13 1.13
CA SER A 35 9.22 -17.40 0.93
C SER A 35 9.37 -17.03 -0.54
N ALA A 36 9.17 -17.98 -1.46
CA ALA A 36 9.28 -17.74 -2.89
C ALA A 36 8.31 -16.66 -3.39
N LEU A 37 7.06 -16.68 -2.93
CA LEU A 37 6.08 -15.63 -3.26
C LEU A 37 6.54 -14.24 -2.75
N ARG A 38 7.07 -14.18 -1.53
CA ARG A 38 7.61 -12.94 -0.99
C ARG A 38 8.80 -12.43 -1.79
N ASP A 39 9.77 -13.32 -2.05
CA ASP A 39 11.00 -12.98 -2.76
C ASP A 39 10.69 -12.52 -4.18
N ALA A 40 9.77 -13.18 -4.87
CA ALA A 40 9.29 -12.76 -6.17
C ALA A 40 8.60 -11.38 -6.16
N ASN A 41 7.87 -11.06 -5.08
CA ASN A 41 7.22 -9.76 -4.91
C ASN A 41 8.26 -8.66 -4.58
N VAL A 42 9.26 -8.96 -3.77
CA VAL A 42 10.33 -8.02 -3.38
C VAL A 42 11.32 -7.80 -4.52
N ALA A 43 11.75 -8.88 -5.21
CA ALA A 43 12.66 -8.80 -6.35
C ALA A 43 12.06 -8.16 -7.60
N GLU A 44 10.78 -7.74 -7.51
CA GLU A 44 10.06 -7.06 -8.60
C GLU A 44 10.13 -7.83 -9.93
N VAL A 45 10.00 -9.15 -9.86
CA VAL A 45 9.92 -9.99 -11.07
C VAL A 45 8.89 -9.43 -12.03
N ARG A 46 9.28 -9.15 -13.27
CA ARG A 46 8.51 -8.37 -14.27
C ARG A 46 7.03 -8.81 -14.37
N GLY A 47 6.74 -10.11 -14.30
CA GLY A 47 5.37 -10.61 -14.37
C GLY A 47 4.50 -10.24 -13.18
N ILE A 48 5.06 -10.21 -11.97
CA ILE A 48 4.33 -9.81 -10.76
C ILE A 48 4.04 -8.32 -10.76
N ARG A 49 4.96 -7.48 -11.25
CA ARG A 49 4.70 -6.04 -11.42
C ARG A 49 3.49 -5.78 -12.31
N THR A 50 3.39 -6.49 -13.45
CA THR A 50 2.24 -6.36 -14.34
C THR A 50 0.96 -6.81 -13.66
N ALA A 51 0.98 -7.93 -12.94
CA ALA A 51 -0.17 -8.41 -12.19
C ALA A 51 -0.54 -7.45 -11.04
N ALA A 52 0.43 -6.92 -10.31
CA ALA A 52 0.22 -5.95 -9.23
C ALA A 52 -0.47 -4.67 -9.72
N PHE A 53 -0.21 -4.23 -10.96
CA PHE A 53 -0.91 -3.09 -11.54
C PHE A 53 -2.43 -3.28 -11.58
N PHE A 54 -2.92 -4.46 -11.92
CA PHE A 54 -4.35 -4.74 -11.95
C PHE A 54 -4.98 -4.76 -10.55
N VAL A 55 -4.21 -5.08 -9.53
CA VAL A 55 -4.71 -5.13 -8.15
C VAL A 55 -5.09 -3.75 -7.61
N LEU A 56 -4.50 -2.69 -8.12
CA LEU A 56 -4.92 -1.33 -7.79
C LEU A 56 -6.39 -1.11 -8.16
N PHE A 57 -6.81 -1.62 -9.33
CA PHE A 57 -8.20 -1.59 -9.77
C PHE A 57 -9.11 -2.48 -8.92
N TRP A 58 -8.61 -3.61 -8.41
CA TRP A 58 -9.36 -4.49 -7.49
C TRP A 58 -9.71 -3.75 -6.20
N MET A 59 -8.73 -3.05 -5.62
CA MET A 59 -8.93 -2.28 -4.39
C MET A 59 -9.93 -1.15 -4.60
N VAL A 60 -9.76 -0.37 -5.67
CA VAL A 60 -10.70 0.72 -6.01
C VAL A 60 -12.09 0.18 -6.25
N SER A 61 -12.24 -0.92 -7.04
CA SER A 61 -13.51 -1.59 -7.29
C SER A 61 -14.19 -2.03 -5.99
N TYR A 62 -13.42 -2.64 -5.08
CA TYR A 62 -13.90 -3.07 -3.78
C TYR A 62 -14.45 -1.91 -2.95
N ILE A 63 -13.68 -0.84 -2.82
CA ILE A 63 -14.08 0.33 -2.01
C ILE A 63 -15.30 1.03 -2.62
N MET A 64 -15.38 1.15 -3.95
CA MET A 64 -16.55 1.73 -4.62
C MET A 64 -17.82 0.89 -4.40
N GLU A 65 -17.74 -0.45 -4.43
CA GLU A 65 -18.89 -1.31 -4.14
C GLU A 65 -19.24 -1.28 -2.64
N LEU A 66 -18.25 -1.18 -1.77
CA LEU A 66 -18.45 -1.11 -0.33
C LEU A 66 -19.12 0.20 0.09
N GLN A 67 -18.81 1.34 -0.57
CA GLN A 67 -19.46 2.63 -0.32
C GLN A 67 -20.97 2.59 -0.50
N VAL A 68 -21.47 1.74 -1.38
CA VAL A 68 -22.90 1.62 -1.70
C VAL A 68 -23.46 0.26 -1.30
N VAL A 69 -22.83 -0.39 -0.33
CA VAL A 69 -23.22 -1.73 0.10
C VAL A 69 -24.71 -1.82 0.46
N SER A 70 -25.37 -2.81 -0.12
CA SER A 70 -26.79 -3.13 0.05
C SER A 70 -26.99 -4.64 -0.11
N ARG A 71 -28.21 -5.11 0.12
CA ARG A 71 -28.55 -6.52 -0.12
C ARG A 71 -28.37 -6.96 -1.57
N GLU A 72 -28.48 -6.04 -2.51
CA GLU A 72 -28.38 -6.31 -3.95
C GLU A 72 -26.93 -6.53 -4.39
N ASN A 73 -25.97 -5.74 -3.85
CA ASN A 73 -24.57 -5.82 -4.27
C ASN A 73 -23.63 -6.52 -3.25
N ILE A 74 -24.16 -7.04 -2.14
CA ILE A 74 -23.32 -7.69 -1.11
C ILE A 74 -22.48 -8.85 -1.66
N ARG A 75 -22.99 -9.59 -2.65
CA ARG A 75 -22.24 -10.66 -3.31
C ARG A 75 -20.99 -10.11 -4.04
N ARG A 76 -21.12 -8.97 -4.73
CA ARG A 76 -19.99 -8.30 -5.39
C ARG A 76 -18.95 -7.86 -4.36
N VAL A 77 -19.39 -7.23 -3.27
CA VAL A 77 -18.51 -6.81 -2.17
C VAL A 77 -17.73 -7.99 -1.60
N ILE A 78 -18.37 -9.12 -1.34
CA ILE A 78 -17.72 -10.34 -0.83
C ILE A 78 -16.70 -10.87 -1.83
N VAL A 79 -17.04 -10.99 -3.11
CA VAL A 79 -16.12 -11.47 -4.16
C VAL A 79 -14.90 -10.57 -4.26
N LEU A 80 -15.09 -9.26 -4.29
CA LEU A 80 -14.00 -8.28 -4.35
C LEU A 80 -13.14 -8.29 -3.08
N PHE A 81 -13.75 -8.46 -1.91
CA PHE A 81 -13.01 -8.64 -0.66
C PHE A 81 -12.10 -9.88 -0.71
N ILE A 82 -12.65 -11.02 -1.13
CA ILE A 82 -11.90 -12.27 -1.26
C ILE A 82 -10.75 -12.12 -2.25
N ALA A 83 -10.96 -11.45 -3.40
CA ALA A 83 -9.92 -11.19 -4.38
C ALA A 83 -8.77 -10.36 -3.78
N ASN A 84 -9.09 -9.23 -3.12
CA ASN A 84 -8.09 -8.37 -2.47
C ASN A 84 -7.39 -9.09 -1.30
N PHE A 85 -8.11 -9.88 -0.52
CA PHE A 85 -7.55 -10.68 0.56
C PHE A 85 -6.59 -11.74 0.01
N PHE A 86 -6.97 -12.45 -1.06
CA PHE A 86 -6.11 -13.39 -1.77
C PHE A 86 -4.81 -12.73 -2.22
N TYR A 87 -4.89 -11.56 -2.86
CA TYR A 87 -3.69 -10.83 -3.25
C TYR A 87 -2.83 -10.40 -2.05
N ALA A 88 -3.42 -9.85 -1.01
CA ALA A 88 -2.71 -9.46 0.19
C ALA A 88 -1.98 -10.66 0.82
N PHE A 89 -2.61 -11.84 0.80
CA PHE A 89 -2.03 -13.09 1.27
C PHE A 89 -0.86 -13.54 0.38
N VAL A 90 -1.05 -13.57 -0.94
CA VAL A 90 -0.03 -14.00 -1.91
C VAL A 90 1.17 -13.08 -1.93
N SER A 91 0.94 -11.78 -1.85
CA SER A 91 2.03 -10.78 -1.79
C SER A 91 2.88 -10.91 -0.53
N MET A 92 2.38 -11.63 0.50
CA MET A 92 3.03 -11.73 1.81
C MET A 92 3.41 -10.35 2.41
N GLY A 93 2.81 -9.28 1.89
CA GLY A 93 3.04 -7.89 2.26
C GLY A 93 2.09 -7.42 3.34
N LYS A 94 2.61 -7.00 4.50
CA LYS A 94 1.78 -6.45 5.60
C LYS A 94 0.99 -5.22 5.15
N MET A 95 1.56 -4.42 4.25
CA MET A 95 0.95 -3.20 3.73
C MET A 95 -0.37 -3.46 3.02
N ASN A 96 -0.46 -4.51 2.19
CA ASN A 96 -1.68 -4.83 1.45
C ASN A 96 -2.83 -5.23 2.39
N PHE A 97 -2.52 -5.94 3.47
CA PHE A 97 -3.52 -6.22 4.51
C PHE A 97 -3.95 -4.95 5.25
N MET A 98 -2.99 -4.06 5.59
CA MET A 98 -3.30 -2.80 6.26
C MET A 98 -4.22 -1.93 5.39
N ILE A 99 -3.92 -1.78 4.11
CA ILE A 99 -4.76 -1.03 3.18
C ILE A 99 -6.16 -1.64 3.12
N LEU A 100 -6.26 -2.96 2.92
CA LEU A 100 -7.55 -3.65 2.81
C LEU A 100 -8.41 -3.47 4.06
N PHE A 101 -7.87 -3.79 5.23
CA PHE A 101 -8.65 -3.75 6.47
C PHE A 101 -8.96 -2.33 6.92
N LEU A 102 -8.00 -1.41 6.81
CA LEU A 102 -8.20 -0.03 7.22
C LEU A 102 -9.16 0.70 6.29
N ALA A 103 -9.04 0.52 4.98
CA ALA A 103 -9.99 1.08 4.02
C ALA A 103 -11.40 0.54 4.26
N THR A 104 -11.53 -0.77 4.49
CA THR A 104 -12.82 -1.38 4.87
C THR A 104 -13.38 -0.73 6.13
N ALA A 105 -12.56 -0.59 7.15
CA ALA A 105 -12.96 -0.05 8.44
C ALA A 105 -13.42 1.42 8.32
N ILE A 106 -12.69 2.25 7.56
CA ILE A 106 -13.05 3.65 7.32
C ILE A 106 -14.41 3.74 6.63
N ILE A 107 -14.60 3.01 5.52
CA ILE A 107 -15.87 3.05 4.78
C ILE A 107 -17.05 2.55 5.61
N LEU A 108 -16.87 1.44 6.34
CA LEU A 108 -17.96 0.91 7.19
C LEU A 108 -18.29 1.83 8.38
N THR A 109 -17.29 2.55 8.89
CA THR A 109 -17.50 3.55 9.96
C THR A 109 -18.24 4.76 9.41
N GLU A 110 -17.82 5.28 8.25
CA GLU A 110 -18.48 6.40 7.56
C GLU A 110 -19.94 6.05 7.24
N ARG A 111 -20.19 4.84 6.80
CA ARG A 111 -21.55 4.30 6.57
C ARG A 111 -22.32 4.00 7.84
N LYS A 112 -21.74 4.21 9.03
CA LYS A 112 -22.34 3.91 10.34
C LYS A 112 -22.78 2.44 10.52
N ILE A 113 -22.15 1.53 9.75
CA ILE A 113 -22.42 0.08 9.83
C ILE A 113 -21.70 -0.52 11.05
N ILE A 114 -20.49 -0.04 11.33
CA ILE A 114 -19.69 -0.47 12.47
C ILE A 114 -19.44 0.69 13.42
N ARG A 115 -19.23 0.36 14.70
CA ARG A 115 -18.81 1.32 15.74
C ARG A 115 -17.29 1.27 15.89
N ILE A 116 -16.71 2.32 16.43
CA ILE A 116 -15.26 2.44 16.65
C ILE A 116 -14.64 1.25 17.41
N TRP A 117 -15.39 0.61 18.30
CA TRP A 117 -14.95 -0.59 19.00
C TRP A 117 -14.60 -1.76 18.09
N HIS A 118 -15.30 -1.89 16.98
CA HIS A 118 -14.99 -2.94 15.99
C HIS A 118 -13.64 -2.70 15.32
N LEU A 119 -13.21 -1.42 15.22
CA LEU A 119 -11.88 -1.06 14.72
C LEU A 119 -10.76 -1.54 15.66
N ILE A 120 -10.99 -1.40 16.97
CA ILE A 120 -10.04 -1.86 17.99
C ILE A 120 -9.90 -3.39 17.90
N ILE A 121 -11.02 -4.10 17.83
CA ILE A 121 -11.02 -5.56 17.65
C ILE A 121 -10.32 -5.96 16.36
N ALA A 122 -10.64 -5.30 15.24
CA ALA A 122 -10.02 -5.56 13.94
C ALA A 122 -8.50 -5.32 13.98
N PHE A 123 -8.03 -4.31 14.68
CA PHE A 123 -6.61 -4.03 14.88
C PHE A 123 -5.90 -5.17 15.61
N PHE A 124 -6.47 -5.69 16.70
CA PHE A 124 -5.89 -6.83 17.42
C PHE A 124 -5.89 -8.11 16.58
N VAL A 125 -6.97 -8.38 15.84
CA VAL A 125 -7.03 -9.50 14.90
C VAL A 125 -5.94 -9.38 13.84
N LEU A 126 -5.71 -8.18 13.32
CA LEU A 126 -4.67 -7.90 12.33
C LEU A 126 -3.26 -8.13 12.91
N LEU A 127 -3.01 -7.73 14.15
CA LEU A 127 -1.72 -8.00 14.82
C LEU A 127 -1.47 -9.51 14.96
N VAL A 128 -2.46 -10.28 15.40
CA VAL A 128 -2.35 -11.75 15.49
C VAL A 128 -2.09 -12.36 14.11
N PHE A 129 -2.80 -11.87 13.09
CA PHE A 129 -2.60 -12.31 11.72
C PHE A 129 -1.17 -12.01 11.21
N PHE A 130 -0.62 -10.85 11.51
CA PHE A 130 0.77 -10.51 11.14
C PHE A 130 1.81 -11.43 11.77
N VAL A 131 1.60 -11.83 13.01
CA VAL A 131 2.46 -12.84 13.67
C VAL A 131 2.36 -14.18 12.93
N GLY A 132 1.15 -14.59 12.51
CA GLY A 132 0.92 -15.79 11.71
C GLY A 132 1.67 -15.76 10.37
N VAL A 133 1.51 -14.69 9.60
CA VAL A 133 2.22 -14.49 8.32
C VAL A 133 3.74 -14.56 8.51
N GLN A 134 4.25 -13.98 9.58
CA GLN A 134 5.69 -14.00 9.87
C GLN A 134 6.21 -15.43 10.14
N LYS A 135 5.43 -16.24 10.88
CA LYS A 135 5.75 -17.66 11.12
C LYS A 135 5.75 -18.47 9.81
N MET A 136 4.76 -18.23 8.93
CA MET A 136 4.67 -18.93 7.64
C MET A 136 5.87 -18.65 6.72
N ARG A 137 6.49 -17.49 6.85
CA ARG A 137 7.72 -17.13 6.11
C ARG A 137 8.98 -17.84 6.62
N GLY A 138 8.89 -18.60 7.70
CA GLY A 138 10.04 -19.25 8.33
C GLY A 138 10.92 -18.30 9.15
N SER A 139 10.49 -17.08 9.41
CA SER A 139 11.19 -16.14 10.26
C SER A 139 10.92 -16.48 11.73
N TYR A 140 11.86 -17.16 12.37
CA TYR A 140 11.80 -17.53 13.78
C TYR A 140 12.09 -16.31 14.67
N THR A 141 11.12 -15.44 14.85
CA THR A 141 11.23 -14.38 15.86
C THR A 141 10.35 -14.72 17.05
N ASN A 142 10.96 -14.68 18.24
CA ASN A 142 10.21 -14.75 19.49
C ASN A 142 9.16 -13.61 19.48
N PRO A 143 7.87 -13.86 19.83
CA PRO A 143 6.83 -12.80 19.84
C PRO A 143 7.18 -11.55 20.65
N ARG A 144 7.99 -11.68 21.71
CA ARG A 144 8.52 -10.54 22.49
C ARG A 144 9.48 -9.68 21.67
N HIS A 145 10.28 -10.29 20.80
CA HIS A 145 11.19 -9.58 19.90
C HIS A 145 10.46 -8.95 18.73
N PHE A 146 9.32 -9.51 18.33
CA PHE A 146 8.52 -8.97 17.22
C PHE A 146 8.01 -7.56 17.49
N THR A 147 7.46 -7.32 18.69
CA THR A 147 6.95 -5.99 19.07
C THR A 147 8.09 -4.97 19.14
N ALA A 148 9.20 -5.34 19.75
CA ALA A 148 10.41 -4.52 19.80
C ALA A 148 10.92 -4.22 18.38
N LEU A 149 11.01 -5.25 17.54
CA LEU A 149 11.52 -5.14 16.16
C LEU A 149 10.73 -4.13 15.33
N TYR A 150 9.40 -4.09 15.44
CA TYR A 150 8.56 -3.24 14.57
C TYR A 150 8.24 -1.88 15.18
N LEU A 151 8.21 -1.73 16.48
CA LEU A 151 7.86 -0.46 17.13
C LEU A 151 9.07 0.39 17.50
N THR A 152 10.21 -0.23 17.79
CA THR A 152 11.36 0.49 18.32
C THR A 152 12.58 0.49 17.42
N THR A 153 12.79 -0.57 16.58
CA THR A 153 13.99 -0.64 15.73
C THR A 153 14.04 0.47 14.69
N SER A 154 12.89 0.90 14.16
CA SER A 154 12.87 1.95 13.14
C SER A 154 13.35 3.29 13.68
N LEU A 155 12.94 3.67 14.89
CA LEU A 155 13.43 4.87 15.56
C LEU A 155 14.90 4.74 15.96
N ALA A 156 15.27 3.61 16.56
CA ALA A 156 16.65 3.38 16.96
C ALA A 156 17.60 3.28 15.76
N ASN A 157 17.14 2.76 14.63
CA ASN A 157 17.92 2.73 13.39
C ASN A 157 18.13 4.14 12.81
N LEU A 158 17.12 4.98 12.85
CA LEU A 158 17.23 6.38 12.47
C LEU A 158 18.26 7.10 13.36
N ASP A 159 18.17 6.93 14.67
CA ASP A 159 19.03 7.60 15.65
C ASP A 159 20.50 7.14 15.57
N GLN A 160 20.74 5.81 15.40
CA GLN A 160 22.07 5.24 15.47
C GLN A 160 22.83 5.22 14.13
N ASN A 161 22.12 5.17 13.01
CA ASN A 161 22.70 4.88 11.70
C ASN A 161 22.43 5.95 10.65
N VAL A 162 21.73 7.05 10.96
CA VAL A 162 21.40 8.07 9.98
C VAL A 162 21.89 9.46 10.45
N GLU A 163 22.76 10.03 9.66
CA GLU A 163 23.18 11.41 9.84
C GLU A 163 22.29 12.38 9.04
N PRO A 164 21.96 13.56 9.57
CA PRO A 164 21.12 14.53 8.87
C PRO A 164 21.87 15.20 7.73
N SER A 165 21.17 15.50 6.64
CA SER A 165 21.69 16.25 5.49
C SER A 165 22.95 15.62 4.85
N THR A 166 22.96 14.28 4.73
CA THR A 166 24.08 13.50 4.14
C THR A 166 23.76 12.94 2.76
N ALA A 167 22.70 13.40 2.12
CA ALA A 167 22.38 13.01 0.74
C ALA A 167 23.46 13.48 -0.25
N GLU A 168 23.85 12.61 -1.17
CA GLU A 168 24.83 12.93 -2.21
C GLU A 168 24.26 13.86 -3.28
N LEU A 169 22.97 13.67 -3.60
CA LEU A 169 22.25 14.51 -4.55
C LEU A 169 21.04 15.18 -3.85
N PRO A 170 20.65 16.39 -4.29
CA PRO A 170 19.55 17.12 -3.68
C PRO A 170 18.24 16.32 -3.71
N ALA A 171 17.65 16.04 -2.56
CA ALA A 171 16.36 15.35 -2.43
C ALA A 171 16.31 13.94 -3.05
N GLU A 172 17.45 13.24 -3.17
CA GLU A 172 17.51 11.92 -3.82
C GLU A 172 16.68 10.86 -3.10
N ASN A 173 16.58 10.95 -1.77
CA ASN A 173 15.83 10.01 -0.96
C ASN A 173 14.33 10.35 -0.94
N SER A 174 13.98 11.63 -0.78
CA SER A 174 12.60 12.10 -0.68
C SER A 174 11.88 12.26 -2.04
N CYS A 175 12.63 12.57 -3.10
CA CYS A 175 12.11 12.75 -4.47
C CYS A 175 12.49 11.61 -5.42
N ARG A 176 12.62 10.40 -4.91
CA ARG A 176 13.05 9.21 -5.63
C ARG A 176 12.31 8.99 -6.96
N LEU A 177 11.00 9.27 -7.03
CA LEU A 177 10.22 9.14 -8.25
C LEU A 177 10.77 10.01 -9.39
N PHE A 178 11.19 11.25 -9.09
CA PHE A 178 11.75 12.15 -10.10
C PHE A 178 13.09 11.63 -10.62
N TYR A 179 13.94 11.08 -9.75
CA TYR A 179 15.18 10.43 -10.13
C TYR A 179 14.94 9.19 -11.00
N ALA A 180 13.93 8.37 -10.65
CA ALA A 180 13.55 7.22 -11.45
C ALA A 180 13.04 7.60 -12.85
N ILE A 181 12.24 8.67 -12.96
CA ILE A 181 11.79 9.20 -14.24
C ILE A 181 12.99 9.72 -15.06
N LYS A 182 13.87 10.51 -14.44
CA LYS A 182 15.06 11.05 -15.11
C LYS A 182 15.97 9.92 -15.59
N SER A 183 16.26 8.94 -14.74
CA SER A 183 17.04 7.76 -15.10
C SER A 183 16.45 6.98 -16.27
N SER A 184 15.14 6.90 -16.35
CA SER A 184 14.44 6.28 -17.49
C SER A 184 14.61 7.08 -18.79
N LEU A 185 14.70 8.41 -18.70
CA LEU A 185 14.84 9.30 -19.85
C LEU A 185 16.28 9.40 -20.37
N ASP A 186 17.26 9.32 -19.47
CA ASP A 186 18.71 9.41 -19.81
C ASP A 186 19.38 8.05 -20.00
N GLY A 187 18.61 6.97 -20.10
CA GLY A 187 19.15 5.63 -20.37
C GLY A 187 19.84 4.99 -19.15
N GLY A 188 19.59 5.47 -17.95
CA GLY A 188 20.13 4.90 -16.70
C GLY A 188 21.36 5.62 -16.16
N GLU A 189 21.73 6.78 -16.72
CA GLU A 189 22.88 7.56 -16.23
C GLU A 189 22.62 8.19 -14.86
N THR A 190 21.37 8.61 -14.59
CA THR A 190 21.00 9.17 -13.27
C THR A 190 20.85 8.05 -12.24
N PRO A 191 21.58 8.07 -11.12
CA PRO A 191 21.42 7.10 -10.05
C PRO A 191 20.05 7.22 -9.37
N VAL A 192 19.48 6.09 -8.97
CA VAL A 192 18.20 6.03 -8.26
C VAL A 192 18.40 5.28 -6.94
N VAL A 193 18.02 5.91 -5.85
CA VAL A 193 18.09 5.29 -4.51
C VAL A 193 17.20 4.05 -4.46
N ASP A 194 17.73 2.94 -3.94
CA ASP A 194 16.97 1.70 -3.77
C ASP A 194 15.82 1.91 -2.77
N PRO A 195 14.59 1.44 -3.09
CA PRO A 195 13.48 1.47 -2.14
C PRO A 195 13.68 0.53 -0.95
N ILE A 196 14.52 -0.49 -1.12
CA ILE A 196 14.88 -1.44 -0.07
C ILE A 196 16.11 -0.91 0.61
N LEU A 197 15.92 -0.29 1.76
CA LEU A 197 17.02 0.25 2.56
C LEU A 197 17.93 -0.87 3.06
N GLU A 198 19.20 -0.56 3.20
CA GLU A 198 20.21 -1.49 3.71
C GLU A 198 19.90 -1.94 5.13
N PHE A 199 20.23 -3.21 5.40
CA PHE A 199 20.14 -3.76 6.75
C PHE A 199 21.30 -3.25 7.62
N GLN A 200 20.96 -2.70 8.77
CA GLN A 200 21.91 -2.20 9.75
C GLN A 200 21.72 -2.88 11.12
N TRP A 201 22.80 -2.94 11.88
CA TRP A 201 22.75 -3.39 13.26
C TRP A 201 22.27 -2.25 14.16
N VAL A 202 21.23 -2.54 14.95
CA VAL A 202 20.61 -1.59 15.88
C VAL A 202 20.65 -2.17 17.29
N LYS A 203 21.10 -1.37 18.24
CA LYS A 203 21.13 -1.74 19.66
C LYS A 203 19.91 -1.17 20.38
N ILE A 204 19.17 -2.03 21.08
CA ILE A 204 18.03 -1.65 21.91
C ILE A 204 18.23 -2.30 23.28
N GLY A 205 18.64 -1.51 24.27
CA GLY A 205 19.10 -2.04 25.55
C GLY A 205 20.33 -2.93 25.36
N ASP A 206 20.26 -4.16 25.87
CA ASP A 206 21.33 -5.15 25.74
C ASP A 206 21.22 -6.02 24.46
N LEU A 207 20.18 -5.84 23.69
CA LEU A 207 19.91 -6.64 22.50
C LEU A 207 20.38 -5.93 21.23
N LYS A 208 20.89 -6.71 20.28
CA LYS A 208 21.21 -6.25 18.93
C LYS A 208 20.22 -6.84 17.92
N TYR A 209 19.71 -6.00 17.05
CA TYR A 209 18.81 -6.37 15.97
C TYR A 209 19.41 -6.01 14.62
N TYR A 210 19.15 -6.83 13.61
CA TYR A 210 19.51 -6.56 12.23
C TYR A 210 18.26 -6.16 11.47
N SER A 211 18.15 -4.89 11.08
CA SER A 211 16.93 -4.31 10.55
C SER A 211 17.23 -3.31 9.44
N ASN A 212 16.34 -3.25 8.45
CA ASN A 212 16.31 -2.22 7.41
C ASN A 212 15.08 -1.31 7.52
N THR A 213 14.42 -1.32 8.68
CA THR A 213 13.30 -0.42 8.93
C THR A 213 13.79 0.89 9.52
N TYR A 214 13.33 1.98 8.94
CA TYR A 214 13.55 3.35 9.39
C TYR A 214 12.18 4.02 9.49
N THR A 215 12.04 5.08 10.27
CA THR A 215 10.78 5.82 10.32
C THR A 215 10.51 6.54 9.01
N THR A 216 9.28 7.02 8.85
CA THR A 216 8.87 7.83 7.68
C THR A 216 9.74 9.06 7.47
N VAL A 217 10.35 9.60 8.53
CA VAL A 217 11.16 10.81 8.45
C VAL A 217 12.53 10.58 7.83
N TYR A 218 12.95 9.30 7.68
CA TYR A 218 14.28 8.95 7.16
C TYR A 218 14.68 9.70 5.88
N PRO A 219 13.92 9.65 4.77
CA PRO A 219 14.34 10.27 3.53
C PRO A 219 14.49 11.79 3.67
N PHE A 220 13.58 12.43 4.41
CA PHE A 220 13.57 13.87 4.60
C PHE A 220 14.65 14.34 5.57
N TYR A 221 14.93 13.55 6.61
CA TYR A 221 15.99 13.80 7.56
C TYR A 221 17.36 13.65 6.90
N LYS A 222 17.54 12.65 6.07
CA LYS A 222 18.77 12.42 5.33
C LYS A 222 19.01 13.51 4.28
N ASP A 223 17.96 13.97 3.58
CA ASP A 223 18.09 15.01 2.55
C ASP A 223 18.25 16.42 3.15
N PHE A 224 17.44 16.78 4.17
CA PHE A 224 17.27 18.17 4.62
C PHE A 224 17.33 18.35 6.14
N GLY A 225 17.68 17.32 6.89
CA GLY A 225 17.68 17.38 8.35
C GLY A 225 16.27 17.64 8.93
N LEU A 226 16.21 18.32 10.06
CA LEU A 226 14.94 18.59 10.76
C LEU A 226 13.98 19.47 9.94
N ILE A 227 14.48 20.37 9.10
CA ILE A 227 13.64 21.21 8.24
C ILE A 227 12.86 20.33 7.24
N GLY A 228 13.51 19.30 6.67
CA GLY A 228 12.85 18.33 5.81
C GLY A 228 11.75 17.57 6.52
N VAL A 229 11.98 17.16 7.76
CA VAL A 229 10.98 16.44 8.58
C VAL A 229 9.75 17.33 8.84
N VAL A 230 9.94 18.59 9.20
CA VAL A 230 8.83 19.53 9.42
C VAL A 230 8.06 19.78 8.13
N GLY A 231 8.78 20.04 7.02
CA GLY A 231 8.16 20.24 5.71
C GLY A 231 7.35 19.02 5.23
N PHE A 232 7.89 17.83 5.44
CA PHE A 232 7.19 16.57 5.14
C PHE A 232 5.90 16.42 5.96
N ALA A 233 6.00 16.57 7.29
CA ALA A 233 4.84 16.45 8.17
C ALA A 233 3.74 17.45 7.81
N PHE A 234 4.12 18.67 7.47
CA PHE A 234 3.20 19.72 7.02
C PHE A 234 2.52 19.33 5.69
N MET A 235 3.27 18.89 4.66
CA MET A 235 2.71 18.46 3.38
C MET A 235 1.76 17.28 3.54
N LEU A 236 2.16 16.27 4.32
CA LEU A 236 1.33 15.11 4.59
C LEU A 236 0.03 15.51 5.29
N GLY A 237 0.13 16.39 6.30
CA GLY A 237 -1.02 16.95 7.01
C GLY A 237 -1.97 17.71 6.08
N LEU A 238 -1.46 18.51 5.14
CA LEU A 238 -2.28 19.19 4.14
C LEU A 238 -3.00 18.21 3.21
N ILE A 239 -2.30 17.20 2.67
CA ILE A 239 -2.88 16.21 1.75
C ILE A 239 -4.01 15.46 2.45
N PHE A 240 -3.74 14.87 3.61
CA PHE A 240 -4.73 14.07 4.33
C PHE A 240 -5.84 14.92 4.94
N GLY A 241 -5.52 16.14 5.42
CA GLY A 241 -6.52 17.10 5.90
C GLY A 241 -7.48 17.53 4.79
N TYR A 242 -6.96 17.81 3.58
CA TYR A 242 -7.78 18.12 2.42
C TYR A 242 -8.67 16.94 2.00
N LEU A 243 -8.10 15.73 1.89
CA LEU A 243 -8.87 14.53 1.54
C LEU A 243 -9.95 14.22 2.56
N PHE A 244 -9.63 14.32 3.85
CA PHE A 244 -10.58 14.12 4.93
C PHE A 244 -11.73 15.14 4.86
N LYS A 245 -11.39 16.43 4.75
CA LYS A 245 -12.39 17.51 4.71
C LYS A 245 -13.32 17.37 3.49
N THR A 246 -12.75 17.11 2.31
CA THR A 246 -13.56 16.93 1.11
C THR A 246 -14.39 15.65 1.13
N ALA A 247 -13.91 14.59 1.79
CA ALA A 247 -14.70 13.38 2.04
C ALA A 247 -15.87 13.66 2.99
N GLU A 248 -15.64 14.41 4.08
CA GLU A 248 -16.69 14.86 5.02
C GLU A 248 -17.74 15.72 4.32
N ASP A 249 -17.34 16.58 3.38
CA ASP A 249 -18.22 17.39 2.53
C ASP A 249 -18.96 16.57 1.45
N GLY A 250 -18.82 15.24 1.45
CA GLY A 250 -19.58 14.31 0.61
C GLY A 250 -18.91 13.89 -0.69
N SER A 251 -17.64 14.23 -0.93
CA SER A 251 -16.89 13.76 -2.10
C SER A 251 -16.60 12.27 -2.01
N GLN A 252 -17.28 11.47 -2.82
CA GLN A 252 -17.04 10.02 -2.90
C GLN A 252 -15.64 9.69 -3.37
N PHE A 253 -15.10 10.45 -4.31
CA PHE A 253 -13.72 10.30 -4.79
C PHE A 253 -12.72 10.49 -3.65
N SER A 254 -12.84 11.58 -2.88
CA SER A 254 -11.96 11.86 -1.75
C SER A 254 -12.07 10.79 -0.68
N LEU A 255 -13.25 10.26 -0.43
CA LEU A 255 -13.46 9.17 0.52
C LEU A 255 -12.78 7.87 0.07
N VAL A 256 -12.87 7.50 -1.22
CA VAL A 256 -12.16 6.35 -1.78
C VAL A 256 -10.65 6.52 -1.60
N LEU A 257 -10.13 7.66 -2.01
CA LEU A 257 -8.70 7.93 -1.98
C LEU A 257 -8.18 8.02 -0.55
N TYR A 258 -8.89 8.71 0.34
CA TYR A 258 -8.58 8.78 1.77
C TYR A 258 -8.54 7.39 2.41
N ALA A 259 -9.54 6.55 2.15
CA ALA A 259 -9.62 5.22 2.70
C ALA A 259 -8.44 4.33 2.27
N ILE A 260 -8.06 4.37 0.98
CA ILE A 260 -6.94 3.61 0.45
C ILE A 260 -5.61 4.12 1.02
N LEU A 261 -5.39 5.43 1.01
CA LEU A 261 -4.13 6.04 1.43
C LEU A 261 -3.95 6.09 2.96
N ALA A 262 -5.01 5.97 3.75
CA ALA A 262 -4.91 5.95 5.21
C ALA A 262 -3.99 4.84 5.74
N GLY A 263 -3.88 3.71 5.04
CA GLY A 263 -2.93 2.64 5.33
C GLY A 263 -1.47 3.13 5.33
N THR A 264 -1.14 4.07 4.44
CA THR A 264 0.21 4.63 4.36
C THR A 264 0.55 5.46 5.60
N VAL A 265 -0.41 6.20 6.16
CA VAL A 265 -0.21 6.99 7.38
C VAL A 265 0.00 6.10 8.58
N VAL A 266 -0.78 5.02 8.70
CA VAL A 266 -0.65 4.08 9.83
C VAL A 266 0.69 3.36 9.81
N MET A 267 1.26 3.11 8.62
CA MET A 267 2.55 2.41 8.48
C MET A 267 3.79 3.30 8.61
N GLN A 268 3.62 4.61 8.85
CA GLN A 268 4.70 5.60 8.93
C GLN A 268 5.74 5.30 10.03
N PHE A 269 5.37 4.54 11.05
CA PHE A 269 6.32 4.14 12.11
C PHE A 269 7.36 3.13 11.64
N ILE A 270 7.11 2.41 10.53
CA ILE A 270 8.04 1.43 9.94
C ILE A 270 8.93 2.09 8.89
N GLY A 271 8.38 2.98 8.10
CA GLY A 271 9.09 3.65 7.01
C GLY A 271 8.18 4.60 6.23
N ASP A 272 8.76 5.37 5.32
CA ASP A 272 7.97 6.22 4.43
C ASP A 272 7.25 5.36 3.40
N THR A 273 5.98 5.15 3.65
CA THR A 273 5.06 4.41 2.78
C THR A 273 4.20 5.35 1.93
N PHE A 274 4.53 6.63 1.86
CA PHE A 274 3.83 7.60 1.03
C PHE A 274 4.70 8.15 -0.11
N PHE A 275 5.80 8.83 0.19
CA PHE A 275 6.65 9.46 -0.83
C PHE A 275 7.65 8.49 -1.46
N MET A 276 8.23 7.55 -0.70
CA MET A 276 9.10 6.52 -1.27
C MET A 276 8.36 5.59 -2.25
N VAL A 277 7.05 5.39 -2.07
CA VAL A 277 6.19 4.63 -2.98
C VAL A 277 5.22 5.53 -3.75
N LEU A 278 5.61 6.78 -3.99
CA LEU A 278 4.74 7.80 -4.62
C LEU A 278 4.17 7.34 -5.97
N SER A 279 4.94 6.59 -6.76
CA SER A 279 4.45 6.00 -8.02
C SER A 279 3.21 5.12 -7.83
N GLN A 280 3.19 4.27 -6.81
CA GLN A 280 2.04 3.43 -6.47
C GLN A 280 0.86 4.27 -5.98
N ASN A 281 1.11 5.28 -5.15
CA ASN A 281 0.04 6.17 -4.65
C ASN A 281 -0.58 7.01 -5.77
N LEU A 282 0.22 7.45 -6.75
CA LEU A 282 -0.29 8.11 -7.96
C LEU A 282 -1.10 7.16 -8.85
N GLN A 283 -0.72 5.89 -8.93
CA GLN A 283 -1.53 4.88 -9.62
C GLN A 283 -2.88 4.65 -8.93
N TYR A 284 -2.93 4.63 -7.58
CA TYR A 284 -4.21 4.62 -6.85
C TYR A 284 -5.04 5.87 -7.12
N LEU A 285 -4.42 7.05 -7.13
CA LEU A 285 -5.09 8.30 -7.49
C LEU A 285 -5.70 8.20 -8.89
N PHE A 286 -4.94 7.74 -9.87
CA PHE A 286 -5.41 7.55 -11.25
C PHE A 286 -6.55 6.52 -11.31
N ALA A 287 -6.38 5.35 -10.71
CA ALA A 287 -7.39 4.31 -10.67
C ALA A 287 -8.69 4.78 -9.99
N ALA A 288 -8.58 5.58 -8.93
CA ALA A 288 -9.75 6.17 -8.25
C ALA A 288 -10.42 7.28 -9.06
N LEU A 289 -9.65 8.07 -9.82
CA LEU A 289 -10.15 9.20 -10.62
C LEU A 289 -10.88 8.74 -11.88
N LEU A 290 -10.39 7.69 -12.54
CA LEU A 290 -10.89 7.22 -13.83
C LEU A 290 -12.41 6.92 -13.84
N PRO A 291 -13.04 6.27 -12.83
CA PRO A 291 -14.49 6.06 -12.79
C PRO A 291 -15.30 7.35 -12.83
N TYR A 292 -14.80 8.41 -12.18
CA TYR A 292 -15.48 9.71 -12.16
C TYR A 292 -15.38 10.42 -13.50
N ILE A 293 -14.23 10.32 -14.18
CA ILE A 293 -14.04 10.82 -15.55
C ILE A 293 -14.97 10.10 -16.51
N ILE A 294 -15.00 8.77 -16.47
CA ILE A 294 -15.87 7.94 -17.30
C ILE A 294 -17.35 8.32 -17.09
N SER A 295 -17.77 8.49 -15.86
CA SER A 295 -19.14 8.86 -15.52
C SER A 295 -19.49 10.26 -15.99
N LYS A 296 -18.60 11.24 -15.78
CA LYS A 296 -18.81 12.65 -16.15
C LYS A 296 -18.96 12.85 -17.64
N TYR A 297 -18.17 12.15 -18.43
CA TYR A 297 -18.15 12.33 -19.89
C TYR A 297 -19.01 11.31 -20.64
N ASN A 298 -19.75 10.43 -19.95
CA ASN A 298 -20.55 9.35 -20.56
C ASN A 298 -19.81 8.56 -21.64
N LEU A 299 -18.49 8.36 -21.46
CA LEU A 299 -17.59 7.85 -22.49
C LEU A 299 -18.01 6.48 -23.06
N PHE A 300 -18.89 5.75 -22.37
CA PHE A 300 -19.41 4.45 -22.81
C PHE A 300 -20.94 4.39 -22.96
N ALA A 301 -21.68 5.47 -22.64
CA ALA A 301 -23.15 5.45 -22.73
C ALA A 301 -23.66 5.24 -24.18
N ASN A 302 -22.90 5.73 -25.17
CA ASN A 302 -23.28 5.64 -26.58
C ASN A 302 -22.87 4.33 -27.26
N THR A 303 -22.00 3.53 -26.67
CA THR A 303 -21.52 2.28 -27.29
C THR A 303 -22.51 1.14 -27.09
N PHE A 304 -23.25 1.11 -26.00
CA PHE A 304 -24.25 0.07 -25.72
C PHE A 304 -25.65 0.40 -26.21
N ALA A 305 -25.99 1.68 -26.43
CA ALA A 305 -27.29 2.10 -26.95
C ALA A 305 -27.43 1.91 -28.48
N ARG A 306 -26.37 1.59 -29.22
CA ARG A 306 -26.40 1.35 -30.67
C ARG A 306 -26.57 -0.12 -31.07
N ASN A 307 -26.52 -1.06 -30.13
CA ASN A 307 -26.59 -2.50 -30.39
C ASN A 307 -27.82 -3.19 -29.72
N GLY A 308 -28.85 -2.38 -29.34
CA GLY A 308 -30.10 -2.90 -28.78
C GLY A 308 -31.30 -2.54 -29.74
#